data_12111ec149d81bbf739ccea36382278c
#
_entry.id   12111ec149d81bbf739ccea36382278c
#
_cell.length_a   1.000
_cell.length_b   1.000
_cell.length_c   1.000
_cell.angle_alpha   90.00
_cell.angle_beta   90.00
_cell.angle_gamma   90.00
#
_symmetry.space_group_name_H-M   'P 1'
#
loop_
_entity.id
_entity.type
_entity.pdbx_description
1 polymer ?
#
loop_
_entity_poly.entity_id
_entity_poly.type
_entity_poly.pdbx_seq_one_letter_code
_entity_poly.pdbx_strand_id
1 'polypeptide(L)'
;MKTFILTFISVIYISVAGGTSLQSIFDSSGPGNGYDKLVTLSPDVIYTGGLGIFEGNVLIDGHGAIIDLQGGTGIWVYGDEIIPANLDIQYITLLNGEWYGVFYGGLATGNITNCNFINNGYGVQLYDFSEIQIKNSNFVENLYYGVALVSTTPLCNVNYCNAWGNGE
;
A
#
# COMPACT_ATOMS: atom_id res chain seq x y z
N MET A 1 -34.55 -11.35 -55.46
CA MET A 1 -33.15 -11.40 -54.96
C MET A 1 -33.11 -10.70 -53.59
N LYS A 2 -33.07 -11.46 -52.48
CA LYS A 2 -33.02 -10.87 -51.14
C LYS A 2 -31.56 -10.84 -50.72
N THR A 3 -31.03 -9.61 -50.56
CA THR A 3 -29.66 -9.40 -50.12
C THR A 3 -29.61 -9.57 -48.60
N PHE A 4 -28.91 -10.58 -48.10
CA PHE A 4 -28.60 -10.77 -46.68
C PHE A 4 -27.37 -9.86 -46.32
N ILE A 5 -27.58 -8.89 -45.47
CA ILE A 5 -26.50 -8.10 -44.88
C ILE A 5 -26.04 -8.88 -43.64
N LEU A 6 -24.82 -9.45 -43.72
CA LEU A 6 -24.18 -10.11 -42.59
C LEU A 6 -23.48 -9.01 -41.77
N THR A 7 -24.03 -8.63 -40.62
CA THR A 7 -23.37 -7.72 -39.70
C THR A 7 -22.39 -8.49 -38.85
N PHE A 8 -21.11 -8.26 -39.07
CA PHE A 8 -20.04 -8.79 -38.18
C PHE A 8 -20.01 -7.94 -36.89
N ILE A 9 -20.45 -8.52 -35.78
CA ILE A 9 -20.22 -7.96 -34.45
C ILE A 9 -18.82 -8.40 -34.03
N SER A 10 -17.83 -7.49 -34.12
CA SER A 10 -16.52 -7.72 -33.51
C SER A 10 -16.64 -7.54 -32.00
N VAL A 11 -16.57 -8.64 -31.27
CA VAL A 11 -16.44 -8.62 -29.82
C VAL A 11 -15.00 -8.23 -29.51
N ILE A 12 -14.81 -6.99 -29.06
CA ILE A 12 -13.52 -6.56 -28.54
C ILE A 12 -13.37 -7.20 -27.16
N TYR A 13 -12.54 -8.21 -27.05
CA TYR A 13 -12.08 -8.70 -25.75
C TYR A 13 -11.12 -7.66 -25.19
N ILE A 14 -11.59 -6.83 -24.25
CA ILE A 14 -10.70 -6.06 -23.39
C ILE A 14 -10.12 -7.07 -22.41
N SER A 15 -8.91 -7.55 -22.66
CA SER A 15 -8.14 -8.23 -21.64
C SER A 15 -7.84 -7.20 -20.57
N VAL A 16 -8.48 -7.31 -19.41
CA VAL A 16 -8.01 -6.62 -18.21
C VAL A 16 -6.62 -7.21 -17.96
N ALA A 17 -5.60 -6.45 -18.28
CA ALA A 17 -4.23 -6.83 -17.94
C ALA A 17 -4.22 -6.95 -16.41
N GLY A 18 -4.04 -8.17 -15.89
CA GLY A 18 -3.82 -8.39 -14.47
C GLY A 18 -2.65 -7.53 -14.04
N GLY A 19 -2.80 -6.79 -12.93
CA GLY A 19 -1.73 -5.93 -12.42
C GLY A 19 -0.46 -6.74 -12.13
N THR A 20 0.67 -6.06 -12.09
CA THR A 20 1.96 -6.66 -11.69
C THR A 20 1.95 -6.96 -10.18
N SER A 21 2.31 -8.17 -9.78
CA SER A 21 2.36 -8.55 -8.36
C SER A 21 3.38 -7.69 -7.60
N LEU A 22 2.94 -7.01 -6.55
CA LEU A 22 3.83 -6.25 -5.66
C LEU A 22 4.88 -7.16 -5.02
N GLN A 23 4.49 -8.37 -4.59
CA GLN A 23 5.40 -9.37 -4.04
C GLN A 23 6.51 -9.75 -5.03
N SER A 24 6.18 -9.93 -6.31
CA SER A 24 7.18 -10.27 -7.33
C SER A 24 8.22 -9.16 -7.52
N ILE A 25 7.80 -7.90 -7.49
CA ILE A 25 8.73 -6.77 -7.56
C ILE A 25 9.59 -6.70 -6.30
N PHE A 26 8.97 -6.86 -5.13
CA PHE A 26 9.69 -6.90 -3.87
C PHE A 26 10.77 -7.99 -3.84
N ASP A 27 10.45 -9.22 -4.29
CA ASP A 27 11.39 -10.34 -4.30
C ASP A 27 12.57 -10.10 -5.25
N SER A 28 12.32 -9.41 -6.37
CA SER A 28 13.36 -9.08 -7.35
C SER A 28 14.18 -7.82 -7.02
N SER A 29 13.74 -7.03 -6.03
CA SER A 29 14.44 -5.81 -5.62
C SER A 29 15.63 -6.13 -4.72
N GLY A 30 16.67 -5.29 -4.82
CA GLY A 30 17.89 -5.39 -4.03
C GLY A 30 18.16 -4.14 -3.21
N PRO A 31 19.35 -4.07 -2.56
CA PRO A 31 19.75 -2.91 -1.77
C PRO A 31 19.96 -1.66 -2.63
N GLY A 32 19.65 -0.50 -2.03
CA GLY A 32 19.85 0.80 -2.68
C GLY A 32 19.53 1.97 -1.75
N ASN A 33 20.15 3.11 -1.97
CA ASN A 33 19.92 4.37 -1.24
C ASN A 33 20.07 4.23 0.30
N GLY A 34 20.89 3.30 0.78
CA GLY A 34 21.06 3.05 2.21
C GLY A 34 20.02 2.09 2.82
N TYR A 35 19.13 1.54 2.03
CA TYR A 35 18.17 0.51 2.43
C TYR A 35 18.68 -0.88 2.06
N ASP A 36 18.31 -1.88 2.85
CA ASP A 36 18.60 -3.29 2.55
C ASP A 36 17.81 -3.74 1.32
N LYS A 37 16.64 -3.11 1.10
CA LYS A 37 15.82 -3.33 -0.09
C LYS A 37 15.17 -2.02 -0.56
N LEU A 38 15.44 -1.66 -1.81
CA LEU A 38 14.82 -0.53 -2.51
C LEU A 38 13.87 -1.05 -3.58
N VAL A 39 12.58 -0.86 -3.35
CA VAL A 39 11.50 -1.21 -4.29
C VAL A 39 11.10 0.04 -5.04
N THR A 40 11.50 0.14 -6.30
CA THR A 40 11.13 1.27 -7.16
C THR A 40 9.97 0.86 -8.06
N LEU A 41 8.85 1.60 -7.97
CA LEU A 41 7.66 1.34 -8.77
C LEU A 41 7.57 2.31 -9.96
N SER A 42 6.84 1.93 -11.00
CA SER A 42 6.55 2.78 -12.16
C SER A 42 5.13 3.35 -12.05
N PRO A 43 4.90 4.64 -12.29
CA PRO A 43 3.57 5.25 -12.27
C PRO A 43 2.63 4.71 -13.36
N ASP A 44 3.19 4.12 -14.42
CA ASP A 44 2.42 3.59 -15.55
C ASP A 44 1.91 2.15 -15.31
N VAL A 45 2.20 1.58 -14.14
CA VAL A 45 1.87 0.20 -13.79
C VAL A 45 0.97 0.17 -12.56
N ILE A 46 -0.11 -0.61 -12.61
CA ILE A 46 -0.90 -0.94 -11.43
C ILE A 46 -0.30 -2.21 -10.81
N TYR A 47 0.11 -2.10 -9.55
CA TYR A 47 0.60 -3.23 -8.77
C TYR A 47 -0.54 -3.85 -7.98
N THR A 48 -0.49 -5.15 -7.75
CA THR A 48 -1.57 -5.87 -7.06
C THR A 48 -1.06 -6.73 -5.93
N GLY A 49 -1.92 -6.92 -4.93
CA GLY A 49 -1.67 -7.77 -3.77
C GLY A 49 -0.89 -7.07 -2.66
N GLY A 50 -0.90 -7.71 -1.49
CA GLY A 50 -0.18 -7.25 -0.30
C GLY A 50 1.25 -7.76 -0.22
N LEU A 51 1.91 -7.46 0.90
CA LEU A 51 3.33 -7.76 1.14
C LEU A 51 3.58 -7.94 2.63
N GLY A 52 4.42 -8.90 3.02
CA GLY A 52 4.93 -9.05 4.38
C GLY A 52 6.39 -8.60 4.47
N ILE A 53 6.71 -7.77 5.47
CA ILE A 53 8.07 -7.29 5.77
C ILE A 53 8.36 -7.61 7.24
N PHE A 54 9.28 -8.53 7.48
CA PHE A 54 9.57 -9.07 8.80
C PHE A 54 11.02 -8.87 9.23
N GLU A 55 11.82 -8.20 8.40
CA GLU A 55 13.22 -7.88 8.68
C GLU A 55 13.75 -6.76 7.79
N GLY A 56 14.78 -6.10 8.26
CA GLY A 56 15.57 -5.15 7.47
C GLY A 56 14.93 -3.78 7.30
N ASN A 57 15.65 -2.95 6.58
CA ASN A 57 15.29 -1.59 6.27
C ASN A 57 14.84 -1.49 4.80
N VAL A 58 13.57 -1.26 4.57
CA VAL A 58 12.92 -1.29 3.25
C VAL A 58 12.40 0.09 2.87
N LEU A 59 12.64 0.50 1.62
CA LEU A 59 11.96 1.65 0.99
C LEU A 59 11.11 1.18 -0.19
N ILE A 60 9.83 1.58 -0.19
CA ILE A 60 8.99 1.53 -1.38
C ILE A 60 8.85 2.95 -1.93
N ASP A 61 9.50 3.20 -3.05
CA ASP A 61 9.43 4.48 -3.78
C ASP A 61 8.50 4.33 -4.98
N GLY A 62 7.33 4.94 -4.85
CA GLY A 62 6.23 4.71 -5.79
C GLY A 62 6.24 5.58 -7.03
N HIS A 63 6.88 6.75 -7.04
CA HIS A 63 6.85 7.71 -8.14
C HIS A 63 5.43 8.05 -8.66
N GLY A 64 4.40 7.89 -7.84
CA GLY A 64 2.99 8.07 -8.20
C GLY A 64 2.26 6.78 -8.59
N ALA A 65 2.88 5.62 -8.40
CA ALA A 65 2.27 4.32 -8.70
C ALA A 65 1.03 4.02 -7.85
N ILE A 66 0.18 3.15 -8.38
CA ILE A 66 -0.99 2.62 -7.71
C ILE A 66 -0.72 1.18 -7.28
N ILE A 67 -1.02 0.87 -6.02
CA ILE A 67 -1.08 -0.48 -5.48
C ILE A 67 -2.55 -0.78 -5.16
N ASP A 68 -3.17 -1.65 -5.94
CA ASP A 68 -4.53 -2.13 -5.72
C ASP A 68 -4.48 -3.48 -4.98
N LEU A 69 -4.90 -3.47 -3.74
CA LEU A 69 -4.89 -4.65 -2.87
C LEU A 69 -5.97 -5.68 -3.23
N GLN A 70 -6.95 -5.30 -4.05
CA GLN A 70 -8.01 -6.19 -4.56
C GLN A 70 -8.78 -6.95 -3.45
N GLY A 71 -9.03 -6.30 -2.33
CA GLY A 71 -9.67 -6.93 -1.16
C GLY A 71 -8.72 -7.84 -0.35
N GLY A 72 -7.43 -7.78 -0.62
CA GLY A 72 -6.43 -8.51 0.18
C GLY A 72 -5.99 -7.75 1.45
N THR A 73 -5.09 -8.38 2.21
CA THR A 73 -4.59 -7.89 3.52
C THR A 73 -3.62 -6.78 3.30
N GLY A 74 -3.36 -5.92 2.78
CA GLY A 74 -2.40 -4.82 2.72
C GLY A 74 -0.93 -5.18 2.94
N ILE A 75 -0.14 -4.19 3.29
CA ILE A 75 1.28 -4.36 3.61
C ILE A 75 1.41 -4.56 5.12
N TRP A 76 2.02 -5.65 5.54
CA TRP A 76 2.23 -6.00 6.94
C TRP A 76 3.70 -5.89 7.31
N VAL A 77 4.00 -5.01 8.27
CA VAL A 77 5.35 -4.80 8.80
C VAL A 77 5.37 -5.24 10.26
N TYR A 78 6.26 -6.13 10.62
CA TYR A 78 6.43 -6.58 12.00
C TYR A 78 7.90 -6.80 12.31
N GLY A 79 8.38 -6.17 13.38
CA GLY A 79 9.73 -6.32 13.88
C GLY A 79 9.76 -6.55 15.38
N ASP A 80 10.86 -7.11 15.88
CA ASP A 80 11.13 -7.27 17.30
C ASP A 80 12.55 -6.80 17.64
N GLU A 81 13.01 -7.03 18.89
CA GLU A 81 14.34 -6.64 19.35
C GLU A 81 15.50 -7.39 18.65
N ILE A 82 15.22 -8.60 18.15
CA ILE A 82 16.19 -9.48 17.51
C ILE A 82 16.20 -9.26 16.00
N ILE A 83 15.03 -9.09 15.43
CA ILE A 83 14.81 -8.94 13.99
C ILE A 83 14.04 -7.63 13.75
N PRO A 84 14.74 -6.48 13.73
CA PRO A 84 14.08 -5.20 13.48
C PRO A 84 13.58 -5.11 12.04
N ALA A 85 12.41 -4.50 11.86
CA ALA A 85 11.85 -4.20 10.56
C ALA A 85 11.48 -2.71 10.47
N ASN A 86 11.92 -2.08 9.37
CA ASN A 86 11.53 -0.72 9.01
C ASN A 86 10.95 -0.71 7.61
N LEU A 87 9.86 0.03 7.44
CA LEU A 87 9.32 0.32 6.11
C LEU A 87 9.08 1.80 5.94
N ASP A 88 9.81 2.40 5.02
CA ASP A 88 9.52 3.72 4.49
C ASP A 88 8.73 3.60 3.18
N ILE A 89 7.68 4.41 3.05
CA ILE A 89 6.83 4.43 1.85
C ILE A 89 6.67 5.86 1.37
N GLN A 90 6.86 6.08 0.08
CA GLN A 90 6.64 7.39 -0.50
C GLN A 90 6.03 7.36 -1.90
N TYR A 91 5.24 8.40 -2.21
CA TYR A 91 4.66 8.66 -3.53
C TYR A 91 3.84 7.49 -4.09
N ILE A 92 2.98 6.87 -3.28
CA ILE A 92 2.06 5.81 -3.73
C ILE A 92 0.59 6.17 -3.47
N THR A 93 -0.29 5.54 -4.24
CA THR A 93 -1.70 5.38 -3.88
C THR A 93 -1.95 3.91 -3.57
N LEU A 94 -2.39 3.61 -2.35
CA LEU A 94 -2.66 2.27 -1.87
C LEU A 94 -4.15 2.14 -1.58
N LEU A 95 -4.82 1.21 -2.26
CA LEU A 95 -6.27 1.16 -2.25
C LEU A 95 -6.85 -0.25 -2.19
N ASN A 96 -8.13 -0.32 -1.78
CA ASN A 96 -8.97 -1.52 -1.77
C ASN A 96 -8.44 -2.67 -0.89
N GLY A 97 -7.83 -2.36 0.27
CA GLY A 97 -7.47 -3.36 1.27
C GLY A 97 -8.67 -3.74 2.15
N GLU A 98 -8.95 -5.04 2.30
CA GLU A 98 -10.04 -5.50 3.16
C GLU A 98 -9.83 -5.10 4.63
N TRP A 99 -8.59 -5.24 5.12
CA TRP A 99 -8.26 -4.92 6.52
C TRP A 99 -7.55 -3.59 6.65
N TYR A 100 -6.39 -3.43 6.04
CA TYR A 100 -5.57 -2.21 6.13
C TYR A 100 -4.80 -1.97 4.83
N GLY A 101 -4.47 -0.70 4.58
CA GLY A 101 -3.47 -0.35 3.61
C GLY A 101 -2.10 -0.78 4.09
N VAL A 102 -1.66 -0.26 5.24
CA VAL A 102 -0.40 -0.67 5.89
C VAL A 102 -0.65 -0.94 7.38
N PHE A 103 -0.06 -2.02 7.87
CA PHE A 103 -0.02 -2.40 9.27
C PHE A 103 1.42 -2.37 9.80
N TYR A 104 1.61 -1.79 10.96
CA TYR A 104 2.87 -1.83 11.71
C TYR A 104 2.64 -2.41 13.09
N GLY A 105 3.42 -3.44 13.44
CA GLY A 105 3.32 -4.12 14.74
C GLY A 105 4.67 -4.47 15.35
N GLY A 106 4.67 -4.89 16.60
CA GLY A 106 5.88 -5.16 17.37
C GLY A 106 6.68 -3.89 17.63
N LEU A 107 7.94 -3.88 17.26
CA LEU A 107 8.86 -2.74 17.31
C LEU A 107 9.13 -2.15 15.90
N ALA A 108 8.22 -2.39 14.95
CA ALA A 108 8.39 -1.90 13.59
C ALA A 108 8.40 -0.36 13.56
N THR A 109 9.25 0.19 12.69
CA THR A 109 9.37 1.63 12.47
C THR A 109 9.10 2.00 11.02
N GLY A 110 8.92 3.31 10.74
CA GLY A 110 8.80 3.75 9.35
C GLY A 110 8.35 5.18 9.15
N ASN A 111 8.45 5.60 7.89
CA ASN A 111 7.98 6.89 7.42
C ASN A 111 7.02 6.70 6.23
N ILE A 112 5.90 7.41 6.29
CA ILE A 112 4.93 7.45 5.20
C ILE A 112 4.86 8.89 4.71
N THR A 113 5.19 9.11 3.43
CA THR A 113 5.28 10.47 2.89
C THR A 113 4.65 10.58 1.50
N ASN A 114 3.82 11.59 1.29
CA ASN A 114 3.18 11.88 0.00
C ASN A 114 2.35 10.68 -0.54
N CYS A 115 1.60 10.02 0.33
CA CYS A 115 0.83 8.83 0.00
C CYS A 115 -0.68 9.09 0.06
N ASN A 116 -1.44 8.28 -0.67
CA ASN A 116 -2.89 8.23 -0.56
C ASN A 116 -3.32 6.83 -0.12
N PHE A 117 -4.18 6.76 0.90
CA PHE A 117 -4.81 5.54 1.40
C PHE A 117 -6.32 5.64 1.16
N ILE A 118 -6.84 4.85 0.22
CA ILE A 118 -8.20 5.02 -0.28
C ILE A 118 -8.98 3.71 -0.18
N ASN A 119 -10.18 3.75 0.40
CA ASN A 119 -11.09 2.61 0.42
C ASN A 119 -10.45 1.33 1.00
N ASN A 120 -9.71 1.45 2.09
CA ASN A 120 -9.21 0.31 2.86
C ASN A 120 -10.06 0.11 4.12
N GLY A 121 -9.91 -1.00 4.82
CA GLY A 121 -10.48 -1.14 6.16
C GLY A 121 -9.93 -0.06 7.08
N TYR A 122 -8.63 -0.05 7.28
CA TYR A 122 -7.87 1.04 7.89
C TYR A 122 -6.86 1.57 6.86
N GLY A 123 -6.66 2.87 6.78
CA GLY A 123 -5.58 3.40 5.96
C GLY A 123 -4.21 2.93 6.48
N VAL A 124 -3.90 3.28 7.71
CA VAL A 124 -2.72 2.80 8.46
C VAL A 124 -3.15 2.32 9.85
N GLN A 125 -2.68 1.15 10.26
CA GLN A 125 -2.98 0.54 11.54
C GLN A 125 -1.70 0.25 12.33
N LEU A 126 -1.65 0.65 13.60
CA LEU A 126 -0.50 0.51 14.47
C LEU A 126 -0.83 -0.30 15.72
N TYR A 127 0.08 -1.21 16.06
CA TYR A 127 0.04 -2.06 17.26
C TYR A 127 1.35 -2.02 18.04
N ASP A 128 1.27 -2.48 19.26
CA ASP A 128 2.40 -2.71 20.19
C ASP A 128 3.23 -1.44 20.40
N PHE A 129 4.51 -1.48 20.13
CA PHE A 129 5.47 -0.38 20.30
C PHE A 129 5.96 0.18 18.97
N SER A 130 5.18 0.02 17.89
CA SER A 130 5.54 0.57 16.59
C SER A 130 5.66 2.10 16.63
N GLU A 131 6.60 2.66 15.86
CA GLU A 131 6.87 4.10 15.82
C GLU A 131 6.92 4.61 14.37
N ILE A 132 5.93 5.46 14.00
CA ILE A 132 5.72 5.87 12.61
C ILE A 132 5.60 7.39 12.51
N GLN A 133 6.15 7.94 11.44
CA GLN A 133 5.90 9.31 11.03
C GLN A 133 5.11 9.34 9.71
N ILE A 134 4.03 10.10 9.68
CA ILE A 134 3.18 10.26 8.50
C ILE A 134 3.15 11.74 8.11
N LYS A 135 3.50 12.04 6.85
CA LYS A 135 3.52 13.42 6.34
C LYS A 135 2.89 13.54 4.96
N ASN A 136 2.24 14.67 4.69
CA ASN A 136 1.71 15.04 3.38
C ASN A 136 0.86 13.94 2.73
N SER A 137 0.07 13.22 3.52
CA SER A 137 -0.68 12.05 3.06
C SER A 137 -2.18 12.24 3.21
N ASN A 138 -2.94 11.56 2.38
CA ASN A 138 -4.39 11.63 2.37
C ASN A 138 -4.99 10.26 2.75
N PHE A 139 -6.01 10.30 3.59
CA PHE A 139 -6.78 9.14 4.04
C PHE A 139 -8.24 9.35 3.64
N VAL A 140 -8.72 8.61 2.65
CA VAL A 140 -10.01 8.87 2.01
C VAL A 140 -10.86 7.60 2.00
N GLU A 141 -12.09 7.73 2.51
CA GLU A 141 -13.11 6.66 2.43
C GLU A 141 -12.66 5.30 2.97
N ASN A 142 -11.73 5.28 3.96
CA ASN A 142 -11.40 4.04 4.65
C ASN A 142 -12.54 3.64 5.59
N LEU A 143 -12.89 2.36 5.60
CA LEU A 143 -14.12 1.86 6.25
C LEU A 143 -14.19 2.16 7.74
N TYR A 144 -13.07 2.07 8.44
CA TYR A 144 -12.99 2.31 9.89
C TYR A 144 -12.28 3.62 10.21
N TYR A 145 -10.98 3.71 9.95
CA TYR A 145 -10.17 4.90 10.27
C TYR A 145 -9.13 5.17 9.19
N GLY A 146 -8.79 6.44 9.02
CA GLY A 146 -7.61 6.82 8.22
C GLY A 146 -6.32 6.32 8.87
N VAL A 147 -6.13 6.61 10.17
CA VAL A 147 -5.01 6.12 11.00
C VAL A 147 -5.56 5.60 12.31
N ALA A 148 -5.19 4.40 12.73
CA ALA A 148 -5.64 3.77 13.97
C ALA A 148 -4.47 3.31 14.83
N LEU A 149 -4.43 3.76 16.09
CA LEU A 149 -3.59 3.23 17.14
C LEU A 149 -4.43 2.23 17.95
N VAL A 150 -4.20 0.95 17.78
CA VAL A 150 -5.09 -0.09 18.34
C VAL A 150 -4.66 -0.54 19.73
N SER A 151 -3.39 -0.42 20.07
CA SER A 151 -2.89 -0.56 21.44
C SER A 151 -2.56 0.80 22.04
N THR A 152 -2.17 0.83 23.31
CA THR A 152 -1.88 2.10 24.03
C THR A 152 -0.43 2.57 23.89
N THR A 153 0.40 1.84 23.19
CA THR A 153 1.86 2.03 23.15
C THR A 153 2.43 2.53 21.82
N PRO A 154 1.76 2.40 20.66
CA PRO A 154 2.31 2.92 19.42
C PRO A 154 2.52 4.44 19.45
N LEU A 155 3.59 4.90 18.81
CA LEU A 155 3.86 6.32 18.60
C LEU A 155 3.61 6.67 17.14
N CYS A 156 2.76 7.67 16.90
CA CYS A 156 2.47 8.14 15.55
C CYS A 156 2.46 9.68 15.51
N ASN A 157 3.33 10.25 14.70
CA ASN A 157 3.33 11.67 14.40
C ASN A 157 2.71 11.91 13.02
N VAL A 158 1.57 12.58 12.99
CA VAL A 158 0.84 12.91 11.75
C VAL A 158 0.93 14.41 11.47
N ASN A 159 1.49 14.78 10.32
CA ASN A 159 1.69 16.18 9.96
C ASN A 159 1.29 16.44 8.50
N TYR A 160 0.58 17.54 8.26
CA TYR A 160 0.17 18.00 6.93
C TYR A 160 -0.64 16.95 6.16
N CYS A 161 -1.50 16.23 6.87
CA CYS A 161 -2.34 15.18 6.30
C CYS A 161 -3.80 15.62 6.23
N ASN A 162 -4.54 15.02 5.30
CA ASN A 162 -5.99 15.20 5.20
C ASN A 162 -6.69 13.85 5.46
N ALA A 163 -7.82 13.90 6.14
CA ALA A 163 -8.70 12.76 6.34
C ALA A 163 -10.12 13.15 5.95
N TRP A 164 -10.73 12.37 5.07
CA TRP A 164 -12.09 12.65 4.60
C TRP A 164 -12.87 11.37 4.33
N GLY A 165 -14.14 11.32 4.78
CA GLY A 165 -15.05 10.19 4.52
C GLY A 165 -14.62 8.86 5.16
N ASN A 166 -13.67 8.87 6.09
CA ASN A 166 -13.33 7.67 6.85
C ASN A 166 -14.41 7.41 7.90
N GLY A 167 -14.49 6.18 8.41
CA GLY A 167 -15.28 5.86 9.58
C GLY A 167 -14.90 6.67 10.83
N GLU A 168 -15.69 6.52 11.89
CA GLU A 168 -15.50 7.30 13.13
C GLU A 168 -14.17 7.03 13.82
#